data_d43859d8a6ef57f051ef19bd32382ffd
#
_entry.id   d43859d8a6ef57f051ef19bd32382ffd
#
_cell.length_a   1.000
_cell.length_b   1.000
_cell.length_c   1.000
_cell.angle_alpha   90.00
_cell.angle_beta   90.00
_cell.angle_gamma   90.00
#
_symmetry.space_group_name_H-M   'P 1'
#
loop_
_entity.id
_entity.type
_entity.pdbx_description
1 polymer ?
#
loop_
_entity_poly.entity_id
_entity_poly.type
_entity_poly.pdbx_seq_one_letter_code
_entity_poly.pdbx_strand_id
1 'polypeptide(L)'
;MEIKTLLCYISVMISAVDKKDKKRGRKIGGILFIISCLLVLSLFYSILFRPQKDISIEENRTLQKVPAFTVKAFLNGTFQDEMERSIGDQLLFSIQIKYGVKQTFNHLTKQIAKLDGKNSRPTLTSTTSSENTHTTLIQPEETLSETTISQPESIKSLPVAPPEQPDKNSYIYKEVVAGKLYKLDESGYIVEKPHAPEEYEFELYDPEMLKAVTFPKYLYFIECSESADFNDLYKYNAFDYIKKMMPPMTGYDKLSYNSFEEYKKLFYQTDHHWNYHGSYIGYTQIMRMLEGPDVEILKPVRTHVYNTIYNGSLARDNLLTCSTEKFTVYEYDLPPYKTYVNDEEKEYGYRSLYVSDEDFPHKKYSNHYGMYYGDDWAKVVYDFNQPEKENLLILGTSFTNSVNELLASHYNKTHVLDFRHYRKQYGERINAQKYMEENKISKMVIIGNISSLGYRINK
;
A
#
# COMPACT_ATOMS: atom_id res chain seq x y z
N MET A 1 2.91 18.17 10.08
CA MET A 1 4.26 18.76 10.40
C MET A 1 4.01 20.01 11.22
N GLU A 2 4.37 19.99 12.46
CA GLU A 2 4.10 21.10 13.36
C GLU A 2 4.85 22.36 12.89
N ILE A 3 4.19 23.52 12.89
CA ILE A 3 4.79 24.84 12.65
C ILE A 3 6.05 25.05 13.51
N LYS A 4 6.07 24.45 14.71
CA LYS A 4 7.23 24.40 15.61
C LYS A 4 8.47 23.78 14.95
N THR A 5 8.29 22.72 14.14
CA THR A 5 9.41 22.04 13.46
C THR A 5 10.00 22.93 12.36
N LEU A 6 9.17 23.66 11.62
CA LEU A 6 9.62 24.61 10.60
C LEU A 6 10.36 25.80 11.24
N LEU A 7 9.82 26.34 12.33
CA LEU A 7 10.45 27.42 13.09
C LEU A 7 11.78 26.99 13.74
N CYS A 8 11.85 25.74 14.22
CA CYS A 8 13.09 25.17 14.75
C CYS A 8 14.17 25.05 13.65
N TYR A 9 13.78 24.62 12.44
CA TYR A 9 14.69 24.53 11.29
C TYR A 9 15.23 25.91 10.86
N ILE A 10 14.36 26.91 10.81
CA ILE A 10 14.73 28.29 10.53
C ILE A 10 15.70 28.82 11.62
N SER A 11 15.44 28.50 12.88
CA SER A 11 16.31 28.89 14.00
C SER A 11 17.69 28.22 13.93
N VAL A 12 17.77 26.95 13.53
CA VAL A 12 19.05 26.23 13.36
C VAL A 12 19.84 26.80 12.18
N MET A 13 19.19 27.12 11.06
CA MET A 13 19.85 27.77 9.92
C MET A 13 20.39 29.16 10.27
N ILE A 14 19.66 29.91 11.09
CA ILE A 14 20.12 31.25 11.57
C ILE A 14 21.33 31.13 12.53
N SER A 15 21.39 30.06 13.36
CA SER A 15 22.48 29.85 14.30
C SER A 15 23.79 29.34 13.67
N ALA A 16 23.72 28.80 12.45
CA ALA A 16 24.87 28.27 11.71
C ALA A 16 25.67 29.33 10.96
N VAL A 17 25.23 30.59 10.94
CA VAL A 17 25.99 31.73 10.36
C VAL A 17 27.11 32.11 11.33
N ASP A 18 28.31 31.74 10.95
CA ASP A 18 29.56 31.77 11.69
C ASP A 18 29.87 33.11 12.37
N LYS A 19 30.47 33.00 13.57
CA LYS A 19 30.85 34.10 14.47
C LYS A 19 31.95 35.03 13.93
N LYS A 20 32.58 34.75 12.78
CA LYS A 20 33.77 35.44 12.30
C LYS A 20 33.57 36.84 11.70
N ASP A 21 32.29 37.16 11.33
CA ASP A 21 31.99 38.46 10.70
C ASP A 21 30.68 39.06 11.24
N LYS A 22 30.70 39.50 12.49
CA LYS A 22 29.52 39.98 13.24
C LYS A 22 28.69 41.05 12.51
N LYS A 23 29.27 41.89 11.64
CA LYS A 23 28.57 42.96 10.96
C LYS A 23 27.96 42.51 9.61
N ARG A 24 28.65 41.62 8.92
CA ARG A 24 28.18 40.99 7.67
C ARG A 24 27.13 39.90 7.95
N GLY A 25 27.35 39.13 9.01
CA GLY A 25 26.43 38.12 9.50
C GLY A 25 25.08 38.70 9.94
N ARG A 26 25.05 39.85 10.61
CA ARG A 26 23.79 40.53 10.98
C ARG A 26 22.99 41.00 9.76
N LYS A 27 23.64 41.51 8.69
CA LYS A 27 22.95 41.91 7.45
C LYS A 27 22.39 40.68 6.72
N ILE A 28 23.18 39.62 6.59
CA ILE A 28 22.73 38.35 5.96
C ILE A 28 21.62 37.74 6.77
N GLY A 29 21.72 37.69 8.09
CA GLY A 29 20.66 37.19 8.98
C GLY A 29 19.35 37.98 8.85
N GLY A 30 19.44 39.31 8.77
CA GLY A 30 18.28 40.16 8.53
C GLY A 30 17.61 39.93 7.17
N ILE A 31 18.40 39.75 6.11
CA ILE A 31 17.87 39.41 4.77
C ILE A 31 17.21 38.04 4.77
N LEU A 32 17.84 37.02 5.36
CA LEU A 32 17.28 35.70 5.47
C LEU A 32 15.99 35.67 6.29
N PHE A 33 15.93 36.47 7.36
CA PHE A 33 14.70 36.61 8.16
C PHE A 33 13.57 37.23 7.35
N ILE A 34 13.84 38.32 6.59
CA ILE A 34 12.84 38.96 5.74
C ILE A 34 12.36 37.98 4.65
N ILE A 35 13.28 37.26 4.00
CA ILE A 35 12.93 36.23 3.00
C ILE A 35 12.04 35.14 3.62
N SER A 36 12.37 34.69 4.82
CA SER A 36 11.57 33.68 5.53
C SER A 36 10.18 34.21 5.86
N CYS A 37 10.05 35.44 6.33
CA CYS A 37 8.76 36.08 6.58
C CYS A 37 7.93 36.22 5.30
N LEU A 38 8.53 36.66 4.21
CA LEU A 38 7.84 36.79 2.91
C LEU A 38 7.38 35.41 2.38
N LEU A 39 8.20 34.39 2.56
CA LEU A 39 7.86 33.02 2.17
C LEU A 39 6.67 32.49 2.99
N VAL A 40 6.68 32.68 4.31
CA VAL A 40 5.57 32.32 5.19
C VAL A 40 4.28 33.06 4.81
N LEU A 41 4.37 34.38 4.58
CA LEU A 41 3.23 35.19 4.15
C LEU A 41 2.69 34.75 2.78
N SER A 42 3.58 34.44 1.82
CA SER A 42 3.18 33.91 0.50
C SER A 42 2.47 32.56 0.61
N LEU A 43 2.93 31.68 1.50
CA LEU A 43 2.29 30.40 1.75
C LEU A 43 0.90 30.58 2.38
N PHE A 44 0.77 31.45 3.39
CA PHE A 44 -0.54 31.79 3.97
C PHE A 44 -1.50 32.42 2.96
N TYR A 45 -0.99 33.37 2.15
CA TYR A 45 -1.79 33.95 1.08
C TYR A 45 -2.31 32.88 0.10
N SER A 46 -1.47 31.91 -0.26
CA SER A 46 -1.86 30.82 -1.16
C SER A 46 -2.98 29.93 -0.58
N ILE A 47 -3.02 29.75 0.73
CA ILE A 47 -4.07 28.95 1.41
C ILE A 47 -5.40 29.69 1.39
N LEU A 48 -5.40 31.00 1.63
CA LEU A 48 -6.62 31.79 1.80
C LEU A 48 -7.29 32.18 0.46
N PHE A 49 -6.50 32.41 -0.60
CA PHE A 49 -6.99 32.99 -1.85
C PHE A 49 -6.97 32.05 -3.05
N ARG A 50 -6.49 30.82 -2.88
CA ARG A 50 -6.47 29.82 -3.94
C ARG A 50 -7.69 28.89 -3.85
N PRO A 51 -8.22 28.40 -4.99
CA PRO A 51 -9.20 27.31 -4.95
C PRO A 51 -8.65 26.13 -4.16
N GLN A 52 -9.43 25.69 -3.16
CA GLN A 52 -9.03 24.58 -2.31
C GLN A 52 -9.22 23.25 -3.05
N LYS A 53 -8.27 22.35 -2.87
CA LYS A 53 -8.35 21.01 -3.44
C LYS A 53 -9.20 20.11 -2.52
N ASP A 54 -10.02 19.26 -3.11
CA ASP A 54 -10.83 18.27 -2.40
C ASP A 54 -10.07 16.97 -2.15
N ILE A 55 -9.22 16.59 -3.10
CA ILE A 55 -8.54 15.28 -3.12
C ILE A 55 -7.07 15.49 -3.47
N SER A 56 -6.20 14.75 -2.80
CA SER A 56 -4.83 14.51 -3.22
C SER A 56 -4.75 13.20 -3.99
N ILE A 57 -4.53 13.27 -5.28
CA ILE A 57 -4.32 12.08 -6.12
C ILE A 57 -3.02 11.37 -5.73
N GLU A 58 -2.00 12.14 -5.32
CA GLU A 58 -0.70 11.61 -4.93
C GLU A 58 -0.71 10.89 -3.59
N GLU A 59 -1.54 11.36 -2.63
CA GLU A 59 -1.68 10.76 -1.29
C GLU A 59 -2.90 9.85 -1.18
N ASN A 60 -3.70 9.75 -2.24
CA ASN A 60 -4.95 8.99 -2.31
C ASN A 60 -5.88 9.23 -1.10
N ARG A 61 -6.15 10.49 -0.82
CA ARG A 61 -7.04 10.87 0.30
C ARG A 61 -7.75 12.20 0.06
N THR A 62 -8.87 12.33 0.72
CA THR A 62 -9.57 13.62 0.83
C THR A 62 -8.73 14.60 1.64
N LEU A 63 -8.60 15.82 1.13
CA LEU A 63 -7.87 16.91 1.78
C LEU A 63 -8.81 17.71 2.68
N GLN A 64 -8.29 18.10 3.84
CA GLN A 64 -9.03 18.97 4.75
C GLN A 64 -9.12 20.38 4.15
N LYS A 65 -10.34 20.90 4.03
CA LYS A 65 -10.58 22.30 3.65
C LYS A 65 -10.33 23.23 4.82
N VAL A 66 -10.04 24.50 4.50
CA VAL A 66 -9.93 25.56 5.51
C VAL A 66 -11.30 25.71 6.19
N PRO A 67 -11.37 25.54 7.52
CA PRO A 67 -12.64 25.60 8.22
C PRO A 67 -13.22 27.02 8.24
N ALA A 68 -14.54 27.13 8.22
CA ALA A 68 -15.21 28.40 8.46
C ALA A 68 -14.99 28.83 9.92
N PHE A 69 -14.62 30.10 10.11
CA PHE A 69 -14.45 30.65 11.45
C PHE A 69 -15.80 30.77 12.17
N THR A 70 -15.90 30.16 13.34
CA THR A 70 -16.99 30.40 14.28
C THR A 70 -16.43 30.64 15.70
N VAL A 71 -17.04 31.54 16.47
CA VAL A 71 -16.57 31.84 17.84
C VAL A 71 -16.61 30.58 18.70
N LYS A 72 -17.63 29.73 18.54
CA LYS A 72 -17.75 28.46 19.27
C LYS A 72 -16.62 27.50 18.96
N ALA A 73 -16.31 27.29 17.68
CA ALA A 73 -15.21 26.41 17.25
C ALA A 73 -13.84 26.94 17.67
N PHE A 74 -13.69 28.26 17.69
CA PHE A 74 -12.47 28.89 18.19
C PHE A 74 -12.24 28.70 19.68
N LEU A 75 -13.31 28.91 20.49
CA LEU A 75 -13.20 28.79 21.94
C LEU A 75 -13.03 27.35 22.44
N ASN A 76 -13.56 26.38 21.73
CA ASN A 76 -13.41 24.96 22.11
C ASN A 76 -12.18 24.27 21.47
N GLY A 77 -11.37 24.98 20.68
CA GLY A 77 -10.14 24.48 20.07
C GLY A 77 -10.33 23.75 18.74
N THR A 78 -11.55 23.42 18.30
CA THR A 78 -11.79 22.65 17.06
C THR A 78 -11.35 23.42 15.81
N PHE A 79 -11.52 24.75 15.81
CA PHE A 79 -11.06 25.58 14.70
C PHE A 79 -9.54 25.52 14.52
N GLN A 80 -8.79 25.54 15.62
CA GLN A 80 -7.32 25.47 15.57
C GLN A 80 -6.86 24.11 15.03
N ASP A 81 -7.45 23.03 15.48
CA ASP A 81 -7.11 21.67 15.04
C ASP A 81 -7.46 21.45 13.56
N GLU A 82 -8.62 21.90 13.12
CA GLU A 82 -9.02 21.81 11.70
C GLU A 82 -8.18 22.73 10.81
N MET A 83 -7.83 23.92 11.28
CA MET A 83 -6.95 24.85 10.56
C MET A 83 -5.55 24.27 10.41
N GLU A 84 -4.98 23.64 11.44
CA GLU A 84 -3.67 23.01 11.36
C GLU A 84 -3.65 21.90 10.30
N ARG A 85 -4.68 21.05 10.28
CA ARG A 85 -4.82 20.00 9.26
C ARG A 85 -4.98 20.59 7.85
N SER A 86 -5.81 21.64 7.70
CA SER A 86 -6.03 22.28 6.41
C SER A 86 -4.78 22.97 5.86
N ILE A 87 -3.96 23.58 6.72
CA ILE A 87 -2.67 24.16 6.33
C ILE A 87 -1.78 23.09 5.72
N GLY A 88 -1.65 21.93 6.38
CA GLY A 88 -0.86 20.81 5.88
C GLY A 88 -1.34 20.28 4.52
N ASP A 89 -2.63 20.38 4.25
CA ASP A 89 -3.27 19.81 3.07
C ASP A 89 -3.39 20.81 1.91
N GLN A 90 -3.65 22.07 2.20
CA GLN A 90 -3.88 23.12 1.19
C GLN A 90 -2.65 23.95 0.84
N LEU A 91 -1.53 23.75 1.56
CA LEU A 91 -0.30 24.48 1.33
C LEU A 91 0.24 24.25 -0.10
N LEU A 92 0.67 25.31 -0.77
CA LEU A 92 1.33 25.20 -2.06
C LEU A 92 2.60 24.36 -1.93
N PHE A 93 2.78 23.41 -2.84
CA PHE A 93 3.88 22.43 -2.76
C PHE A 93 3.93 21.60 -1.46
N SER A 94 2.79 21.40 -0.80
CA SER A 94 2.73 20.63 0.46
C SER A 94 3.39 19.25 0.34
N ILE A 95 3.18 18.56 -0.77
CA ILE A 95 3.76 17.24 -1.05
C ILE A 95 5.28 17.36 -1.21
N GLN A 96 5.77 18.32 -2.02
CA GLN A 96 7.21 18.54 -2.22
C GLN A 96 7.90 18.95 -0.92
N ILE A 97 7.23 19.75 -0.08
CA ILE A 97 7.75 20.13 1.25
C ILE A 97 7.81 18.92 2.18
N LYS A 98 6.73 18.13 2.27
CA LYS A 98 6.71 16.88 3.04
C LYS A 98 7.84 15.94 2.62
N TYR A 99 8.04 15.80 1.32
CA TYR A 99 9.08 14.96 0.75
C TYR A 99 10.48 15.49 1.03
N GLY A 100 10.72 16.79 0.86
CA GLY A 100 12.01 17.42 1.15
C GLY A 100 12.41 17.25 2.62
N VAL A 101 11.45 17.45 3.54
CA VAL A 101 11.66 17.23 4.98
C VAL A 101 11.99 15.77 5.27
N LYS A 102 11.23 14.83 4.68
CA LYS A 102 11.46 13.39 4.87
C LYS A 102 12.83 12.95 4.35
N GLN A 103 13.25 13.43 3.17
CA GLN A 103 14.59 13.13 2.63
C GLN A 103 15.71 13.66 3.52
N THR A 104 15.54 14.90 4.01
CA THR A 104 16.55 15.52 4.90
C THR A 104 16.63 14.76 6.21
N PHE A 105 15.49 14.37 6.78
CA PHE A 105 15.45 13.57 8.00
C PHE A 105 16.12 12.21 7.80
N ASN A 106 15.81 11.50 6.73
CA ASN A 106 16.42 10.22 6.38
C ASN A 106 17.94 10.36 6.18
N HIS A 107 18.39 11.46 5.55
CA HIS A 107 19.81 11.73 5.38
C HIS A 107 20.51 11.94 6.74
N LEU A 108 19.93 12.75 7.62
CA LEU A 108 20.44 13.00 8.96
C LEU A 108 20.50 11.71 9.80
N THR A 109 19.44 10.90 9.79
CA THR A 109 19.41 9.62 10.50
C THR A 109 20.51 8.69 10.02
N LYS A 110 20.74 8.60 8.69
CA LYS A 110 21.88 7.83 8.14
C LYS A 110 23.24 8.36 8.57
N GLN A 111 23.39 9.67 8.71
CA GLN A 111 24.65 10.28 9.20
C GLN A 111 24.86 9.96 10.68
N ILE A 112 23.82 10.06 11.51
CA ILE A 112 23.87 9.71 12.93
C ILE A 112 24.22 8.24 13.11
N ALA A 113 23.57 7.32 12.42
CA ALA A 113 23.85 5.90 12.46
C ALA A 113 25.31 5.56 12.06
N LYS A 114 25.88 6.30 11.09
CA LYS A 114 27.30 6.17 10.73
C LYS A 114 28.25 6.67 11.82
N LEU A 115 27.84 7.63 12.63
CA LEU A 115 28.63 8.16 13.75
C LEU A 115 28.59 7.17 14.93
N ASP A 116 27.43 6.59 15.23
CA ASP A 116 27.28 5.56 16.27
C ASP A 116 28.03 4.27 15.93
N GLY A 117 28.00 3.85 14.67
CA GLY A 117 28.77 2.68 14.18
C GLY A 117 30.28 2.86 14.24
N LYS A 118 30.80 4.10 14.29
CA LYS A 118 32.24 4.37 14.47
C LYS A 118 32.71 4.27 15.93
N ASN A 119 31.79 4.29 16.88
CA ASN A 119 32.09 4.17 18.31
C ASN A 119 32.03 2.72 18.83
N SER A 120 31.65 1.76 18.02
CA SER A 120 31.68 0.34 18.35
C SER A 120 33.09 -0.21 18.10
N ARG A 121 33.77 -0.65 19.13
CA ARG A 121 35.13 -1.23 19.12
C ARG A 121 35.23 -2.38 18.11
N PRO A 122 36.32 -2.48 17.34
CA PRO A 122 36.55 -3.57 16.41
C PRO A 122 36.88 -4.88 17.13
N THR A 123 36.13 -5.92 16.82
CA THR A 123 36.54 -7.31 17.08
C THR A 123 37.22 -7.86 15.83
N LEU A 124 38.40 -8.46 16.07
CA LEU A 124 39.40 -8.85 15.10
C LEU A 124 38.95 -9.79 13.98
N THR A 125 39.35 -9.40 12.80
CA THR A 125 40.10 -10.10 11.74
C THR A 125 39.96 -11.63 11.52
N SER A 126 39.60 -12.03 10.32
CA SER A 126 40.50 -12.91 9.56
C SER A 126 40.37 -12.62 8.06
N THR A 127 41.49 -12.32 7.50
CA THR A 127 41.84 -12.08 6.10
C THR A 127 41.82 -13.38 5.29
N THR A 128 41.28 -13.37 4.08
CA THR A 128 42.00 -13.97 2.95
C THR A 128 41.53 -13.36 1.63
N SER A 129 42.51 -12.92 0.88
CA SER A 129 42.48 -12.36 -0.46
C SER A 129 42.32 -13.42 -1.52
N SER A 130 41.70 -13.12 -2.63
CA SER A 130 42.35 -13.24 -3.96
C SER A 130 41.46 -12.69 -5.08
N GLU A 131 42.13 -11.92 -5.90
CA GLU A 131 41.71 -11.38 -7.19
C GLU A 131 41.40 -12.49 -8.23
N ASN A 132 40.48 -12.22 -9.15
CA ASN A 132 40.88 -12.11 -10.55
C ASN A 132 39.73 -11.72 -11.50
N THR A 133 40.04 -10.77 -12.33
CA THR A 133 39.44 -10.24 -13.52
C THR A 133 39.09 -11.30 -14.58
N HIS A 134 37.96 -11.16 -15.29
CA HIS A 134 37.95 -11.13 -16.77
C HIS A 134 36.62 -10.66 -17.35
N THR A 135 36.73 -9.64 -18.19
CA THR A 135 35.71 -9.06 -19.06
C THR A 135 35.53 -9.90 -20.30
N THR A 136 34.33 -10.16 -20.75
CA THR A 136 34.02 -10.36 -22.17
C THR A 136 32.58 -9.98 -22.49
N LEU A 137 32.43 -9.00 -23.37
CA LEU A 137 31.19 -8.54 -24.01
C LEU A 137 30.83 -9.51 -25.14
N ILE A 138 29.55 -9.93 -25.21
CA ILE A 138 28.95 -10.47 -26.45
C ILE A 138 27.52 -9.94 -26.55
N GLN A 139 27.22 -9.27 -27.65
CA GLN A 139 25.87 -8.86 -28.08
C GLN A 139 25.10 -10.08 -28.65
N PRO A 140 23.79 -10.10 -28.60
CA PRO A 140 22.99 -11.05 -29.38
C PRO A 140 22.37 -10.38 -30.61
N GLU A 141 22.48 -11.06 -31.72
CA GLU A 141 21.75 -10.85 -32.98
C GLU A 141 20.34 -11.43 -32.90
N GLU A 142 19.42 -10.70 -33.49
CA GLU A 142 18.03 -11.12 -33.76
C GLU A 142 17.97 -12.13 -34.91
N THR A 143 17.11 -13.14 -34.78
CA THR A 143 16.52 -13.78 -35.98
C THR A 143 15.15 -14.36 -35.64
N LEU A 144 14.14 -13.81 -36.28
CA LEU A 144 12.79 -14.35 -36.38
C LEU A 144 12.72 -15.58 -37.27
N SER A 145 12.02 -16.61 -36.84
CA SER A 145 11.42 -17.56 -37.78
C SER A 145 10.16 -18.21 -37.17
N GLU A 146 9.06 -18.03 -37.88
CA GLU A 146 7.80 -18.72 -37.69
C GLU A 146 7.94 -20.22 -37.90
N THR A 147 7.34 -21.04 -37.08
CA THR A 147 7.11 -22.46 -37.42
C THR A 147 5.81 -22.98 -36.80
N THR A 148 5.09 -23.60 -37.66
CA THR A 148 3.76 -24.21 -37.63
C THR A 148 3.57 -25.26 -36.53
N ILE A 149 2.35 -25.26 -35.96
CA ILE A 149 1.89 -26.15 -34.90
C ILE A 149 1.60 -27.57 -35.46
N SER A 150 2.21 -28.57 -34.87
CA SER A 150 1.76 -29.95 -34.92
C SER A 150 1.64 -30.52 -33.51
N GLN A 151 0.57 -31.26 -33.24
CA GLN A 151 0.24 -31.84 -31.93
C GLN A 151 1.25 -32.86 -31.45
N PRO A 152 1.49 -33.00 -30.15
CA PRO A 152 2.49 -33.87 -29.58
C PRO A 152 1.96 -35.26 -29.25
N GLU A 153 2.76 -36.25 -29.63
CA GLU A 153 2.69 -37.59 -29.10
C GLU A 153 3.14 -37.67 -27.63
N SER A 154 2.51 -38.59 -26.91
CA SER A 154 2.71 -38.86 -25.48
C SER A 154 4.14 -39.27 -25.18
N ILE A 155 4.88 -38.41 -24.47
CA ILE A 155 6.21 -38.77 -23.92
C ILE A 155 6.00 -39.10 -22.41
N LYS A 156 6.38 -40.33 -22.05
CA LYS A 156 6.51 -40.76 -20.65
C LYS A 156 7.53 -39.88 -19.94
N SER A 157 7.05 -39.11 -18.95
CA SER A 157 7.90 -38.27 -18.12
C SER A 157 8.78 -39.12 -17.21
N LEU A 158 10.09 -38.98 -17.35
CA LEU A 158 11.05 -39.30 -16.29
C LEU A 158 10.80 -38.35 -15.10
N PRO A 159 10.92 -38.80 -13.84
CA PRO A 159 10.77 -37.93 -12.69
C PRO A 159 11.89 -36.87 -12.75
N VAL A 160 11.47 -35.64 -13.04
CA VAL A 160 12.33 -34.46 -12.85
C VAL A 160 12.47 -34.29 -11.35
N ALA A 161 13.70 -34.34 -10.83
CA ALA A 161 13.97 -33.96 -9.45
C ALA A 161 13.35 -32.58 -9.19
N PRO A 162 12.69 -32.36 -8.03
CA PRO A 162 12.21 -31.03 -7.70
C PRO A 162 13.39 -30.03 -7.79
N PRO A 163 13.21 -28.83 -8.35
CA PRO A 163 14.28 -27.83 -8.32
C PRO A 163 14.72 -27.67 -6.86
N GLU A 164 16.01 -27.74 -6.60
CA GLU A 164 16.60 -27.44 -5.29
C GLU A 164 16.03 -26.09 -4.84
N GLN A 165 15.28 -26.10 -3.75
CA GLN A 165 14.79 -24.86 -3.15
C GLN A 165 16.04 -24.07 -2.75
N PRO A 166 16.16 -22.79 -3.15
CA PRO A 166 17.29 -21.98 -2.70
C PRO A 166 17.29 -22.00 -1.17
N ASP A 167 18.47 -22.14 -0.59
CA ASP A 167 18.64 -22.15 0.86
C ASP A 167 17.95 -20.90 1.42
N LYS A 168 16.92 -21.08 2.25
CA LYS A 168 16.13 -20.00 2.81
C LYS A 168 16.98 -18.95 3.57
N ASN A 169 18.17 -19.33 4.01
CA ASN A 169 19.15 -18.45 4.64
C ASN A 169 19.99 -17.62 3.66
N SER A 170 19.75 -17.69 2.35
CA SER A 170 20.54 -16.99 1.35
C SER A 170 20.21 -15.49 1.19
N TYR A 171 19.05 -15.04 1.69
CA TYR A 171 18.64 -13.65 1.52
C TYR A 171 19.22 -12.75 2.62
N ILE A 172 19.91 -11.69 2.20
CA ILE A 172 20.45 -10.67 3.10
C ILE A 172 19.61 -9.41 2.97
N TYR A 173 18.97 -8.97 4.05
CA TYR A 173 18.22 -7.72 4.09
C TYR A 173 19.15 -6.50 3.96
N LYS A 174 19.29 -5.97 2.75
CA LYS A 174 20.02 -4.72 2.49
C LYS A 174 19.07 -3.54 2.66
N GLU A 175 19.27 -2.73 3.68
CA GLU A 175 18.42 -1.57 3.96
C GLU A 175 18.48 -0.54 2.84
N VAL A 176 17.30 -0.05 2.40
CA VAL A 176 17.19 1.03 1.41
C VAL A 176 16.61 2.31 2.03
N VAL A 177 15.83 2.17 3.12
CA VAL A 177 15.30 3.29 3.91
C VAL A 177 15.47 2.93 5.38
N ALA A 178 16.04 3.85 6.17
CA ALA A 178 16.40 3.64 7.56
C ALA A 178 15.36 2.84 8.37
N GLY A 179 15.69 1.60 8.71
CA GLY A 179 14.95 0.71 9.59
C GLY A 179 13.58 0.23 9.08
N LYS A 180 13.21 0.47 7.79
CA LYS A 180 11.86 0.15 7.31
C LYS A 180 11.81 -0.75 6.08
N LEU A 181 12.55 -0.41 5.04
CA LEU A 181 12.47 -1.04 3.74
C LEU A 181 13.81 -1.67 3.37
N TYR A 182 13.75 -2.83 2.76
CA TYR A 182 14.90 -3.65 2.44
C TYR A 182 14.83 -4.18 1.01
N LYS A 183 15.99 -4.46 0.43
CA LYS A 183 16.15 -5.33 -0.74
C LYS A 183 16.71 -6.66 -0.27
N LEU A 184 16.23 -7.74 -0.85
CA LEU A 184 16.74 -9.10 -0.60
C LEU A 184 17.70 -9.55 -1.72
N ASP A 185 17.48 -9.04 -2.92
CA ASP A 185 18.29 -9.34 -4.12
C ASP A 185 18.38 -8.11 -5.03
N GLU A 186 18.92 -8.29 -6.22
CA GLU A 186 19.08 -7.22 -7.22
C GLU A 186 17.85 -7.08 -8.15
N SER A 187 16.75 -7.80 -7.88
CA SER A 187 15.53 -7.75 -8.71
C SER A 187 14.77 -6.41 -8.63
N GLY A 188 15.17 -5.52 -7.73
CA GLY A 188 14.52 -4.23 -7.54
C GLY A 188 13.32 -4.26 -6.59
N TYR A 189 12.92 -5.43 -6.09
CA TYR A 189 11.86 -5.55 -5.10
C TYR A 189 12.24 -4.86 -3.79
N ILE A 190 11.29 -4.11 -3.26
CA ILE A 190 11.39 -3.50 -1.93
C ILE A 190 10.40 -4.22 -1.03
N VAL A 191 10.90 -4.69 0.12
CA VAL A 191 10.13 -5.42 1.11
C VAL A 191 10.23 -4.77 2.48
N GLU A 192 9.22 -4.96 3.29
CA GLU A 192 9.31 -4.72 4.72
C GLU A 192 9.90 -5.96 5.39
N LYS A 193 10.67 -5.76 6.46
CA LYS A 193 11.16 -6.87 7.27
C LYS A 193 10.05 -7.32 8.21
N PRO A 194 9.78 -8.63 8.32
CA PRO A 194 8.79 -9.12 9.27
C PRO A 194 9.20 -8.76 10.72
N HIS A 195 8.20 -8.52 11.55
CA HIS A 195 8.41 -8.24 12.96
C HIS A 195 8.48 -9.53 13.78
N ALA A 196 9.39 -9.59 14.73
CA ALA A 196 9.44 -10.70 15.67
C ALA A 196 8.17 -10.71 16.54
N PRO A 197 7.49 -11.86 16.73
CA PRO A 197 6.28 -11.94 17.55
C PRO A 197 6.50 -11.54 19.00
N GLU A 198 7.73 -11.65 19.51
CA GLU A 198 8.11 -11.31 20.87
C GLU A 198 8.23 -9.80 21.10
N GLU A 199 8.34 -9.01 20.02
CA GLU A 199 8.56 -7.56 20.11
C GLU A 199 7.24 -6.78 20.28
N TYR A 200 6.10 -7.42 20.02
CA TYR A 200 4.79 -6.76 20.06
C TYR A 200 3.69 -7.69 20.54
N GLU A 201 2.60 -7.08 21.01
CA GLU A 201 1.30 -7.70 21.20
C GLU A 201 0.39 -7.25 20.04
N PHE A 202 -0.39 -8.18 19.48
CA PHE A 202 -1.29 -7.88 18.38
C PHE A 202 -2.73 -7.89 18.87
N GLU A 203 -3.47 -6.81 18.59
CA GLU A 203 -4.89 -6.71 18.87
C GLU A 203 -5.70 -6.59 17.58
N LEU A 204 -6.76 -7.38 17.46
CA LEU A 204 -7.73 -7.24 16.37
C LEU A 204 -8.49 -5.91 16.51
N TYR A 205 -8.84 -5.30 15.39
CA TYR A 205 -9.55 -4.02 15.39
C TYR A 205 -10.93 -4.05 16.05
N ASP A 206 -11.69 -5.11 15.85
CA ASP A 206 -13.03 -5.24 16.46
C ASP A 206 -13.44 -6.71 16.62
N PRO A 207 -12.82 -7.44 17.56
CA PRO A 207 -13.12 -8.86 17.78
C PRO A 207 -14.56 -9.08 18.25
N GLU A 208 -15.14 -8.16 18.99
CA GLU A 208 -16.52 -8.27 19.51
C GLU A 208 -17.55 -8.16 18.37
N MET A 209 -17.34 -7.26 17.42
CA MET A 209 -18.15 -7.17 16.21
C MET A 209 -18.14 -8.51 15.44
N LEU A 210 -16.95 -9.09 15.27
CA LEU A 210 -16.81 -10.38 14.56
C LEU A 210 -17.45 -11.55 15.34
N LYS A 211 -17.37 -11.56 16.67
CA LYS A 211 -18.04 -12.57 17.52
C LYS A 211 -19.56 -12.47 17.42
N ALA A 212 -20.12 -11.27 17.34
CA ALA A 212 -21.55 -11.02 17.26
C ALA A 212 -22.18 -11.54 15.97
N VAL A 213 -21.43 -11.67 14.88
CA VAL A 213 -21.95 -12.15 13.59
C VAL A 213 -22.29 -13.64 13.66
N THR A 214 -23.57 -13.97 13.40
CA THR A 214 -24.09 -15.35 13.37
C THR A 214 -24.12 -15.96 11.97
N PHE A 215 -23.99 -15.14 10.93
CA PHE A 215 -23.92 -15.57 9.54
C PHE A 215 -22.59 -16.28 9.22
N PRO A 216 -22.53 -17.08 8.15
CA PRO A 216 -21.28 -17.61 7.62
C PRO A 216 -20.26 -16.49 7.40
N LYS A 217 -19.07 -16.67 7.98
CA LYS A 217 -18.00 -15.68 7.95
C LYS A 217 -16.67 -16.34 7.65
N TYR A 218 -15.93 -15.73 6.73
CA TYR A 218 -14.70 -16.27 6.15
C TYR A 218 -13.57 -15.27 6.31
N LEU A 219 -12.33 -15.76 6.38
CA LEU A 219 -11.12 -14.95 6.36
C LEU A 219 -10.22 -15.38 5.22
N TYR A 220 -9.88 -14.45 4.36
CA TYR A 220 -8.82 -14.60 3.37
C TYR A 220 -7.63 -13.72 3.74
N PHE A 221 -6.51 -14.35 4.08
CA PHE A 221 -5.32 -13.67 4.55
C PHE A 221 -4.32 -13.43 3.42
N ILE A 222 -3.81 -12.21 3.32
CA ILE A 222 -2.78 -11.84 2.35
C ILE A 222 -1.46 -11.66 3.10
N GLU A 223 -0.60 -12.66 2.99
CA GLU A 223 0.71 -12.63 3.62
C GLU A 223 1.66 -11.79 2.75
N CYS A 224 1.66 -10.47 2.96
CA CYS A 224 2.60 -9.56 2.30
C CYS A 224 3.96 -9.53 3.03
N SER A 225 4.93 -8.79 2.52
CA SER A 225 6.30 -8.79 3.02
C SER A 225 6.46 -8.45 4.50
N GLU A 226 5.55 -7.65 5.07
CA GLU A 226 5.59 -7.29 6.50
C GLU A 226 5.34 -8.48 7.47
N SER A 227 4.80 -9.58 6.95
CA SER A 227 4.49 -10.80 7.69
C SER A 227 5.15 -12.06 7.12
N ALA A 228 5.75 -11.97 5.93
CA ALA A 228 6.44 -13.09 5.28
C ALA A 228 7.87 -13.24 5.81
N ASP A 229 8.15 -14.37 6.43
CA ASP A 229 9.50 -14.67 6.93
C ASP A 229 10.32 -15.46 5.90
N PHE A 230 10.82 -14.75 4.88
CA PHE A 230 11.58 -15.36 3.77
C PHE A 230 12.85 -16.08 4.21
N ASN A 231 13.38 -15.79 5.39
CA ASN A 231 14.63 -16.32 5.90
C ASN A 231 14.46 -17.26 7.10
N ASP A 232 13.24 -17.62 7.46
CA ASP A 232 12.92 -18.36 8.70
C ASP A 232 13.56 -17.70 9.97
N LEU A 233 13.63 -16.36 9.99
CA LEU A 233 14.28 -15.60 11.05
C LEU A 233 13.64 -15.84 12.42
N TYR A 234 12.32 -15.97 12.43
CA TYR A 234 11.51 -16.03 13.64
C TYR A 234 10.77 -17.34 13.80
N LYS A 235 10.85 -18.26 12.82
CA LYS A 235 10.05 -19.51 12.76
C LYS A 235 8.56 -19.26 13.00
N TYR A 236 8.05 -18.21 12.40
CA TYR A 236 6.74 -17.64 12.64
C TYR A 236 5.86 -17.79 11.40
N ASN A 237 4.63 -18.28 11.60
CA ASN A 237 3.61 -18.30 10.57
C ASN A 237 2.51 -17.29 10.93
N ALA A 238 2.46 -16.19 10.21
CA ALA A 238 1.53 -15.11 10.48
C ALA A 238 0.07 -15.55 10.32
N PHE A 239 -0.23 -16.40 9.36
CA PHE A 239 -1.59 -16.92 9.14
C PHE A 239 -2.08 -17.78 10.32
N ASP A 240 -1.23 -18.68 10.81
CA ASP A 240 -1.60 -19.52 11.97
C ASP A 240 -1.76 -18.68 13.24
N TYR A 241 -0.97 -17.63 13.39
CA TYR A 241 -1.10 -16.68 14.49
C TYR A 241 -2.43 -15.94 14.43
N ILE A 242 -2.78 -15.37 13.29
CA ILE A 242 -4.06 -14.66 13.09
C ILE A 242 -5.25 -15.58 13.28
N LYS A 243 -5.20 -16.81 12.75
CA LYS A 243 -6.27 -17.81 12.94
C LYS A 243 -6.58 -18.09 14.42
N LYS A 244 -5.55 -18.12 15.27
CA LYS A 244 -5.73 -18.34 16.72
C LYS A 244 -6.41 -17.17 17.42
N MET A 245 -6.26 -15.97 16.89
CA MET A 245 -6.84 -14.75 17.46
C MET A 245 -8.27 -14.49 16.97
N MET A 246 -8.59 -14.96 15.77
CA MET A 246 -9.92 -14.76 15.19
C MET A 246 -10.99 -15.54 15.98
N PRO A 247 -12.21 -14.98 16.13
CA PRO A 247 -13.34 -15.79 16.61
C PRO A 247 -13.62 -16.95 15.64
N PRO A 248 -14.45 -17.92 16.02
CA PRO A 248 -14.80 -19.03 15.12
C PRO A 248 -15.30 -18.52 13.77
N MET A 249 -14.65 -18.95 12.70
CA MET A 249 -14.99 -18.63 11.32
C MET A 249 -15.49 -19.89 10.60
N THR A 250 -16.28 -19.72 9.54
CA THR A 250 -16.77 -20.80 8.69
C THR A 250 -15.64 -21.39 7.83
N GLY A 251 -14.73 -20.54 7.37
CA GLY A 251 -13.59 -20.95 6.57
C GLY A 251 -12.43 -19.96 6.63
N TYR A 252 -11.25 -20.50 6.31
CA TYR A 252 -9.99 -19.74 6.23
C TYR A 252 -9.23 -20.15 4.99
N ASP A 253 -8.67 -19.17 4.28
CA ASP A 253 -7.71 -19.41 3.22
C ASP A 253 -6.68 -18.27 3.16
N LYS A 254 -5.60 -18.46 2.41
CA LYS A 254 -4.56 -17.44 2.21
C LYS A 254 -3.94 -17.49 0.83
N LEU A 255 -3.39 -16.38 0.39
CA LEU A 255 -2.49 -16.35 -0.77
C LEU A 255 -1.20 -17.10 -0.41
N SER A 256 -0.97 -18.23 -1.06
CA SER A 256 0.14 -19.14 -0.74
C SER A 256 1.32 -18.98 -1.69
N TYR A 257 2.52 -18.93 -1.12
CA TYR A 257 3.80 -19.01 -1.83
C TYR A 257 4.84 -19.60 -0.86
N ASN A 258 5.89 -20.22 -1.40
CA ASN A 258 6.88 -20.96 -0.60
C ASN A 258 8.26 -20.31 -0.63
N SER A 259 8.46 -19.30 -1.47
CA SER A 259 9.77 -18.65 -1.64
C SER A 259 9.61 -17.19 -2.06
N PHE A 260 10.69 -16.42 -1.94
CA PHE A 260 10.73 -15.05 -2.44
C PHE A 260 10.54 -14.99 -3.97
N GLU A 261 11.01 -15.99 -4.71
CA GLU A 261 10.79 -16.10 -6.15
C GLU A 261 9.32 -16.27 -6.52
N GLU A 262 8.55 -17.01 -5.72
CA GLU A 262 7.11 -17.12 -5.89
C GLU A 262 6.39 -15.84 -5.45
N TYR A 263 6.83 -15.22 -4.35
CA TYR A 263 6.32 -13.91 -3.90
C TYR A 263 6.42 -12.87 -5.01
N LYS A 264 7.58 -12.77 -5.71
CA LYS A 264 7.79 -11.82 -6.81
C LYS A 264 6.80 -11.98 -7.97
N LYS A 265 6.20 -13.16 -8.16
CA LYS A 265 5.16 -13.37 -9.17
C LYS A 265 3.80 -12.82 -8.74
N LEU A 266 3.56 -12.66 -7.44
CA LEU A 266 2.25 -12.37 -6.86
C LEU A 266 2.11 -10.93 -6.34
N PHE A 267 3.22 -10.24 -6.12
CA PHE A 267 3.24 -8.89 -5.56
C PHE A 267 3.93 -7.91 -6.50
N TYR A 268 3.61 -6.63 -6.36
CA TYR A 268 4.31 -5.57 -7.09
C TYR A 268 5.72 -5.36 -6.55
N GLN A 269 6.61 -4.89 -7.41
CA GLN A 269 8.03 -4.69 -7.11
C GLN A 269 8.27 -3.65 -6.01
N THR A 270 7.45 -2.60 -5.97
CA THR A 270 7.64 -1.45 -5.07
C THR A 270 6.38 -1.02 -4.36
N ASP A 271 5.38 -1.89 -4.31
CA ASP A 271 4.12 -1.68 -3.59
C ASP A 271 3.87 -2.82 -2.58
N HIS A 272 3.13 -2.52 -1.53
CA HIS A 272 2.74 -3.55 -0.55
C HIS A 272 1.58 -4.43 -1.04
N HIS A 273 0.85 -4.02 -2.07
CA HIS A 273 -0.27 -4.78 -2.60
C HIS A 273 0.19 -5.97 -3.46
N TRP A 274 -0.65 -6.97 -3.53
CA TRP A 274 -0.56 -7.99 -4.57
C TRP A 274 -0.70 -7.37 -5.96
N ASN A 275 -0.04 -7.96 -6.96
CA ASN A 275 -0.15 -7.51 -8.35
C ASN A 275 -1.40 -8.08 -9.03
N TYR A 276 -1.58 -7.79 -10.31
CA TYR A 276 -2.71 -8.27 -11.12
C TYR A 276 -2.83 -9.80 -11.15
N HIS A 277 -1.72 -10.54 -11.09
CA HIS A 277 -1.70 -11.99 -11.08
C HIS A 277 -2.01 -12.54 -9.69
N GLY A 278 -1.40 -11.97 -8.65
CA GLY A 278 -1.68 -12.35 -7.26
C GLY A 278 -3.13 -12.10 -6.87
N SER A 279 -3.70 -10.95 -7.28
CA SER A 279 -5.10 -10.64 -7.04
C SER A 279 -6.05 -11.60 -7.78
N TYR A 280 -5.71 -12.03 -9.00
CA TYR A 280 -6.50 -13.04 -9.72
C TYR A 280 -6.47 -14.42 -9.03
N ILE A 281 -5.31 -14.85 -8.55
CA ILE A 281 -5.20 -16.08 -7.77
C ILE A 281 -6.03 -15.94 -6.48
N GLY A 282 -5.90 -14.82 -5.78
CA GLY A 282 -6.68 -14.53 -4.58
C GLY A 282 -8.19 -14.54 -4.84
N TYR A 283 -8.66 -13.88 -5.90
CA TYR A 283 -10.05 -13.94 -6.33
C TYR A 283 -10.53 -15.41 -6.52
N THR A 284 -9.75 -16.21 -7.23
CA THR A 284 -10.07 -17.62 -7.48
C THR A 284 -10.19 -18.43 -6.19
N GLN A 285 -9.25 -18.24 -5.26
CA GLN A 285 -9.24 -18.93 -3.96
C GLN A 285 -10.41 -18.47 -3.09
N ILE A 286 -10.68 -17.18 -3.03
CA ILE A 286 -11.81 -16.62 -2.29
C ILE A 286 -13.13 -17.19 -2.79
N MET A 287 -13.36 -17.20 -4.11
CA MET A 287 -14.58 -17.75 -4.68
C MET A 287 -14.75 -19.24 -4.34
N ARG A 288 -13.68 -20.03 -4.44
CA ARG A 288 -13.71 -21.45 -4.06
C ARG A 288 -13.97 -21.66 -2.57
N MET A 289 -13.46 -20.79 -1.71
CA MET A 289 -13.73 -20.82 -0.27
C MET A 289 -15.20 -20.48 0.04
N LEU A 290 -15.80 -19.54 -0.70
CA LEU A 290 -17.17 -19.06 -0.48
C LEU A 290 -18.24 -19.97 -1.09
N GLU A 291 -17.98 -20.50 -2.30
CA GLU A 291 -18.99 -21.18 -3.12
C GLU A 291 -18.63 -22.65 -3.43
N GLY A 292 -17.44 -23.09 -3.03
CA GLY A 292 -16.97 -24.46 -3.29
C GLY A 292 -16.07 -24.59 -4.52
N PRO A 293 -15.45 -25.77 -4.70
CA PRO A 293 -14.39 -25.97 -5.70
C PRO A 293 -14.88 -25.87 -7.15
N ASP A 294 -16.15 -26.12 -7.40
CA ASP A 294 -16.75 -26.18 -8.74
C ASP A 294 -17.28 -24.81 -9.23
N VAL A 295 -17.09 -23.75 -8.45
CA VAL A 295 -17.55 -22.40 -8.84
C VAL A 295 -16.89 -21.97 -10.14
N GLU A 296 -17.67 -21.43 -11.06
CA GLU A 296 -17.16 -20.87 -12.29
C GLU A 296 -16.32 -19.62 -11.99
N ILE A 297 -15.10 -19.58 -12.50
CA ILE A 297 -14.15 -18.47 -12.31
C ILE A 297 -14.06 -17.65 -13.61
N LEU A 298 -14.31 -16.34 -13.51
CA LEU A 298 -14.09 -15.42 -14.61
C LEU A 298 -12.62 -15.42 -15.03
N LYS A 299 -12.40 -15.56 -16.32
CA LYS A 299 -11.05 -15.50 -16.89
C LYS A 299 -10.79 -14.09 -17.44
N PRO A 300 -9.57 -13.58 -17.32
CA PRO A 300 -9.23 -12.33 -17.97
C PRO A 300 -9.33 -12.48 -19.49
N VAL A 301 -9.90 -11.47 -20.15
CA VAL A 301 -9.99 -11.43 -21.62
C VAL A 301 -8.69 -10.88 -22.23
N ARG A 302 -7.96 -10.06 -21.48
CA ARG A 302 -6.70 -9.47 -21.92
C ARG A 302 -5.80 -9.11 -20.74
N THR A 303 -4.49 -9.13 -20.99
CA THR A 303 -3.49 -8.48 -20.12
C THR A 303 -3.15 -7.13 -20.74
N HIS A 304 -3.32 -6.06 -20.00
CA HIS A 304 -2.97 -4.71 -20.44
C HIS A 304 -1.72 -4.23 -19.68
N VAL A 305 -0.72 -3.76 -20.41
CA VAL A 305 0.53 -3.22 -19.87
C VAL A 305 0.60 -1.75 -20.21
N TYR A 306 0.39 -0.89 -19.23
CA TYR A 306 0.49 0.56 -19.41
C TYR A 306 1.94 0.97 -19.67
N ASN A 307 2.15 1.93 -20.55
CA ASN A 307 3.49 2.44 -20.85
C ASN A 307 3.99 3.43 -19.78
N THR A 308 3.93 3.02 -18.53
CA THR A 308 4.39 3.82 -17.38
C THR A 308 5.13 2.94 -16.37
N ILE A 309 6.20 3.48 -15.79
CA ILE A 309 6.90 2.81 -14.70
C ILE A 309 6.07 2.96 -13.42
N TYR A 310 5.79 1.84 -12.79
CA TYR A 310 5.02 1.79 -11.57
C TYR A 310 5.91 1.98 -10.34
N ASN A 311 5.81 3.14 -9.70
CA ASN A 311 6.36 3.36 -8.37
C ASN A 311 5.21 3.22 -7.37
N GLY A 312 5.12 2.05 -6.74
CA GLY A 312 4.08 1.73 -5.77
C GLY A 312 4.25 2.49 -4.46
N SER A 313 3.39 2.20 -3.49
CA SER A 313 3.32 2.92 -2.21
C SER A 313 4.65 2.93 -1.46
N LEU A 314 5.37 1.80 -1.41
CA LEU A 314 6.66 1.71 -0.71
C LEU A 314 7.71 2.64 -1.33
N ALA A 315 7.77 2.70 -2.67
CA ALA A 315 8.68 3.61 -3.37
C ALA A 315 8.18 5.05 -3.31
N ARG A 316 6.90 5.30 -3.58
CA ARG A 316 6.28 6.62 -3.62
C ARG A 316 6.44 7.34 -2.29
N ASP A 317 6.07 6.69 -1.19
CA ASP A 317 6.10 7.29 0.15
C ASP A 317 7.52 7.54 0.67
N ASN A 318 8.52 6.91 0.07
CA ASN A 318 9.92 7.06 0.40
C ASN A 318 10.76 7.72 -0.70
N LEU A 319 10.13 8.18 -1.80
CA LEU A 319 10.75 8.84 -2.95
C LEU A 319 11.85 8.01 -3.62
N LEU A 320 11.67 6.72 -3.63
CA LEU A 320 12.57 5.81 -4.30
C LEU A 320 12.21 5.72 -5.79
N THR A 321 13.18 5.44 -6.62
CA THR A 321 13.03 5.33 -8.08
C THR A 321 13.75 4.09 -8.59
N CYS A 322 13.55 2.99 -7.89
CA CYS A 322 14.21 1.74 -8.19
C CYS A 322 13.32 0.76 -8.97
N SER A 323 12.05 1.09 -9.20
CA SER A 323 11.16 0.23 -9.98
C SER A 323 11.54 0.20 -11.45
N THR A 324 11.50 -0.99 -12.02
CA THR A 324 11.58 -1.25 -13.47
C THR A 324 10.26 -1.82 -14.00
N GLU A 325 9.31 -2.08 -13.10
CA GLU A 325 8.02 -2.68 -13.40
C GLU A 325 7.09 -1.69 -14.11
N LYS A 326 6.38 -2.15 -15.12
CA LYS A 326 5.28 -1.41 -15.74
C LYS A 326 3.98 -1.73 -15.03
N PHE A 327 3.09 -0.75 -14.90
CA PHE A 327 1.76 -1.01 -14.36
C PHE A 327 1.01 -1.93 -15.30
N THR A 328 0.65 -3.12 -14.81
CA THR A 328 0.01 -4.17 -15.58
C THR A 328 -1.27 -4.60 -14.89
N VAL A 329 -2.31 -4.86 -15.67
CA VAL A 329 -3.64 -5.26 -15.19
C VAL A 329 -4.21 -6.39 -16.05
N TYR A 330 -5.14 -7.14 -15.46
CA TYR A 330 -6.05 -8.00 -16.21
C TYR A 330 -7.36 -7.25 -16.48
N GLU A 331 -7.87 -7.38 -17.70
CA GLU A 331 -9.17 -6.87 -18.07
C GLU A 331 -10.19 -8.01 -18.20
N TYR A 332 -11.43 -7.72 -17.81
CA TYR A 332 -12.51 -8.70 -17.77
C TYR A 332 -13.74 -8.19 -18.51
N ASP A 333 -14.50 -9.11 -19.07
CA ASP A 333 -15.83 -8.84 -19.60
C ASP A 333 -16.86 -9.11 -18.50
N LEU A 334 -17.33 -8.04 -17.86
CA LEU A 334 -18.28 -8.09 -16.75
C LEU A 334 -19.68 -7.74 -17.22
N PRO A 335 -20.72 -8.38 -16.67
CA PRO A 335 -22.10 -7.94 -16.86
C PRO A 335 -22.28 -6.48 -16.45
N PRO A 336 -23.27 -5.77 -16.98
CA PRO A 336 -23.62 -4.42 -16.53
C PRO A 336 -23.99 -4.42 -15.03
N TYR A 337 -23.52 -3.40 -14.31
CA TYR A 337 -23.81 -3.21 -12.90
C TYR A 337 -23.85 -1.73 -12.56
N LYS A 338 -24.43 -1.40 -11.39
CA LYS A 338 -24.39 -0.08 -10.77
C LYS A 338 -23.50 -0.08 -9.56
N THR A 339 -22.93 1.06 -9.25
CA THR A 339 -22.16 1.27 -8.03
C THR A 339 -22.74 2.40 -7.20
N TYR A 340 -22.68 2.21 -5.88
CA TYR A 340 -23.06 3.24 -4.91
C TYR A 340 -21.87 3.44 -3.96
N VAL A 341 -21.33 4.66 -3.93
CA VAL A 341 -20.20 5.04 -3.10
C VAL A 341 -20.72 5.94 -1.97
N ASN A 342 -20.57 5.50 -0.72
CA ASN A 342 -21.12 6.18 0.46
C ASN A 342 -22.60 6.59 0.29
N ASP A 343 -23.41 5.67 -0.23
CA ASP A 343 -24.86 5.80 -0.50
C ASP A 343 -25.26 6.64 -1.73
N GLU A 344 -24.32 7.18 -2.46
CA GLU A 344 -24.58 7.93 -3.69
C GLU A 344 -24.32 7.05 -4.93
N GLU A 345 -25.27 6.99 -5.88
CA GLU A 345 -25.03 6.32 -7.16
C GLU A 345 -23.91 7.06 -7.90
N LYS A 346 -22.81 6.35 -8.13
CA LYS A 346 -21.61 6.92 -8.70
C LYS A 346 -20.90 5.84 -9.52
N GLU A 347 -20.48 6.20 -10.70
CA GLU A 347 -19.64 5.34 -11.50
C GLU A 347 -18.31 5.08 -10.80
N TYR A 348 -17.97 3.80 -10.58
CA TYR A 348 -16.81 3.36 -9.81
C TYR A 348 -16.40 1.95 -10.22
N GLY A 349 -15.10 1.60 -10.05
CA GLY A 349 -14.55 0.30 -10.40
C GLY A 349 -13.78 0.33 -11.73
N TYR A 350 -13.37 -0.82 -12.24
CA TYR A 350 -12.52 -0.95 -13.43
C TYR A 350 -13.09 -0.25 -14.66
N ARG A 351 -14.41 -0.29 -14.86
CA ARG A 351 -15.06 0.32 -16.02
C ARG A 351 -15.10 1.84 -15.96
N SER A 352 -15.26 2.40 -14.76
CA SER A 352 -15.32 3.86 -14.56
C SER A 352 -13.95 4.50 -14.50
N LEU A 353 -12.94 3.75 -14.08
CA LEU A 353 -11.58 4.25 -13.91
C LEU A 353 -10.62 3.84 -15.03
N TYR A 354 -11.08 3.00 -15.97
CA TYR A 354 -10.29 2.66 -17.13
C TYR A 354 -9.95 3.93 -17.92
N VAL A 355 -8.68 4.14 -18.13
CA VAL A 355 -8.15 5.23 -18.95
C VAL A 355 -7.29 4.66 -20.07
N SER A 356 -7.25 5.34 -21.22
CA SER A 356 -6.35 4.99 -22.30
C SER A 356 -4.88 5.14 -21.89
N ASP A 357 -3.97 4.53 -22.63
CA ASP A 357 -2.53 4.71 -22.39
C ASP A 357 -2.09 6.18 -22.45
N GLU A 358 -2.76 6.99 -23.27
CA GLU A 358 -2.47 8.41 -23.44
C GLU A 358 -2.92 9.24 -22.23
N ASP A 359 -4.05 8.87 -21.63
CA ASP A 359 -4.64 9.58 -20.49
C ASP A 359 -4.13 9.05 -19.15
N PHE A 360 -3.53 7.83 -19.14
CA PHE A 360 -3.01 7.24 -17.91
C PHE A 360 -1.84 8.06 -17.37
N PRO A 361 -1.82 8.40 -16.07
CA PRO A 361 -0.83 9.34 -15.55
C PRO A 361 0.59 8.79 -15.65
N HIS A 362 1.45 9.56 -16.30
CA HIS A 362 2.88 9.25 -16.43
C HIS A 362 3.75 9.91 -15.35
N LYS A 363 3.14 10.56 -14.37
CA LYS A 363 3.88 11.18 -13.27
C LYS A 363 4.50 10.12 -12.39
N LYS A 364 5.78 10.28 -12.10
CA LYS A 364 6.63 9.33 -11.38
C LYS A 364 6.05 8.77 -10.07
N TYR A 365 5.27 9.56 -9.37
CA TYR A 365 4.71 9.20 -8.07
C TYR A 365 3.17 9.25 -8.07
N SER A 366 2.53 9.03 -9.20
CA SER A 366 1.08 8.87 -9.24
C SER A 366 0.66 7.58 -8.53
N ASN A 367 -0.51 7.61 -7.90
CA ASN A 367 -1.10 6.43 -7.30
C ASN A 367 -1.82 5.60 -8.39
N HIS A 368 -1.06 4.91 -9.23
CA HIS A 368 -1.61 4.12 -10.34
C HIS A 368 -2.57 3.03 -9.86
N TYR A 369 -2.26 2.37 -8.73
CA TYR A 369 -3.12 1.35 -8.14
C TYR A 369 -4.51 1.92 -7.79
N GLY A 370 -4.54 3.01 -7.01
CA GLY A 370 -5.81 3.64 -6.63
C GLY A 370 -6.55 4.24 -7.82
N MET A 371 -5.85 4.77 -8.83
CA MET A 371 -6.48 5.30 -10.04
C MET A 371 -7.14 4.23 -10.90
N TYR A 372 -6.61 3.02 -10.92
CA TYR A 372 -7.18 1.93 -11.68
C TYR A 372 -8.24 1.14 -10.89
N TYR A 373 -7.90 0.72 -9.67
CA TYR A 373 -8.78 -0.15 -8.86
C TYR A 373 -9.75 0.63 -7.96
N GLY A 374 -9.65 1.96 -7.93
CA GLY A 374 -10.48 2.82 -7.09
C GLY A 374 -9.83 3.22 -5.77
N ASP A 375 -10.39 4.30 -5.22
CA ASP A 375 -9.97 4.87 -3.95
C ASP A 375 -10.55 4.09 -2.76
N ASP A 376 -10.03 4.37 -1.56
CA ASP A 376 -10.53 3.82 -0.30
C ASP A 376 -11.76 4.60 0.18
N TRP A 377 -12.92 3.96 0.08
CA TRP A 377 -14.21 4.50 0.51
C TRP A 377 -14.73 3.76 1.74
N ALA A 378 -15.52 4.46 2.54
CA ALA A 378 -16.15 3.84 3.72
C ALA A 378 -17.09 2.70 3.36
N LYS A 379 -17.84 2.88 2.25
CA LYS A 379 -18.76 1.90 1.70
C LYS A 379 -18.83 1.99 0.18
N VAL A 380 -18.74 0.84 -0.48
CA VAL A 380 -19.06 0.67 -1.90
C VAL A 380 -20.06 -0.47 -2.03
N VAL A 381 -21.12 -0.27 -2.79
CA VAL A 381 -22.07 -1.33 -3.14
C VAL A 381 -22.05 -1.55 -4.65
N TYR A 382 -21.75 -2.77 -5.05
CA TYR A 382 -21.87 -3.23 -6.43
C TYR A 382 -23.21 -3.93 -6.60
N ASP A 383 -24.07 -3.45 -7.50
CA ASP A 383 -25.40 -3.98 -7.78
C ASP A 383 -25.43 -4.55 -9.19
N PHE A 384 -25.35 -5.85 -9.32
CA PHE A 384 -25.42 -6.58 -10.57
C PHE A 384 -26.85 -6.90 -10.99
N ASN A 385 -27.84 -6.56 -10.15
CA ASN A 385 -29.26 -6.78 -10.40
C ASN A 385 -29.60 -8.24 -10.80
N GLN A 386 -29.09 -9.19 -10.00
CA GLN A 386 -29.31 -10.63 -10.14
C GLN A 386 -30.09 -11.15 -8.94
N PRO A 387 -31.40 -10.86 -8.82
CA PRO A 387 -32.20 -11.09 -7.62
C PRO A 387 -32.31 -12.57 -7.20
N GLU A 388 -32.00 -13.49 -8.10
CA GLU A 388 -31.91 -14.93 -7.83
C GLU A 388 -30.64 -15.34 -7.06
N LYS A 389 -29.65 -14.45 -6.99
CA LYS A 389 -28.40 -14.69 -6.28
C LYS A 389 -28.41 -14.05 -4.89
N GLU A 390 -27.51 -14.51 -4.05
CA GLU A 390 -27.31 -13.98 -2.69
C GLU A 390 -26.61 -12.62 -2.70
N ASN A 391 -26.61 -11.95 -1.55
CA ASN A 391 -25.81 -10.75 -1.29
C ASN A 391 -24.59 -11.12 -0.44
N LEU A 392 -23.46 -10.45 -0.72
CA LEU A 392 -22.18 -10.65 -0.04
C LEU A 392 -21.76 -9.39 0.73
N LEU A 393 -21.14 -9.58 1.90
CA LEU A 393 -20.38 -8.53 2.60
C LEU A 393 -18.88 -8.79 2.50
N ILE A 394 -18.12 -7.83 2.04
CA ILE A 394 -16.65 -7.80 2.09
C ILE A 394 -16.25 -6.77 3.15
N LEU A 395 -15.46 -7.19 4.14
CA LEU A 395 -14.77 -6.31 5.06
C LEU A 395 -13.29 -6.28 4.70
N GLY A 396 -12.74 -5.10 4.44
CA GLY A 396 -11.34 -5.01 4.05
C GLY A 396 -10.79 -3.60 3.95
N THR A 397 -9.66 -3.50 3.29
CA THR A 397 -8.94 -2.25 3.02
C THR A 397 -8.58 -2.19 1.55
N SER A 398 -7.67 -1.31 1.15
CA SER A 398 -7.22 -1.16 -0.26
C SER A 398 -6.80 -2.48 -0.95
N PHE A 399 -6.44 -3.51 -0.21
CA PHE A 399 -6.16 -4.83 -0.79
C PHE A 399 -7.36 -5.43 -1.52
N THR A 400 -8.58 -5.13 -1.08
CA THR A 400 -9.79 -5.68 -1.73
C THR A 400 -10.11 -5.01 -3.04
N ASN A 401 -9.62 -3.78 -3.29
CA ASN A 401 -9.99 -2.98 -4.46
C ASN A 401 -9.78 -3.73 -5.78
N SER A 402 -8.71 -4.51 -5.89
CA SER A 402 -8.40 -5.27 -7.11
C SER A 402 -9.25 -6.54 -7.31
N VAL A 403 -10.06 -6.94 -6.34
CA VAL A 403 -10.92 -8.13 -6.43
C VAL A 403 -12.40 -7.86 -6.18
N ASN A 404 -12.77 -6.70 -5.67
CA ASN A 404 -14.14 -6.37 -5.30
C ASN A 404 -15.13 -6.57 -6.46
N GLU A 405 -14.80 -6.04 -7.62
CA GLU A 405 -15.65 -6.08 -8.81
C GLU A 405 -15.81 -7.52 -9.35
N LEU A 406 -14.73 -8.30 -9.30
CA LEU A 406 -14.74 -9.71 -9.71
C LEU A 406 -15.59 -10.56 -8.77
N LEU A 407 -15.39 -10.41 -7.46
CA LEU A 407 -16.22 -11.09 -6.46
C LEU A 407 -17.69 -10.70 -6.62
N ALA A 408 -17.96 -9.40 -6.78
CA ALA A 408 -19.30 -8.86 -6.88
C ALA A 408 -20.10 -9.42 -8.07
N SER A 409 -19.45 -9.74 -9.19
CA SER A 409 -20.11 -10.28 -10.37
C SER A 409 -20.80 -11.65 -10.15
N HIS A 410 -20.43 -12.34 -9.09
CA HIS A 410 -21.03 -13.63 -8.72
C HIS A 410 -22.28 -13.49 -7.84
N TYR A 411 -22.58 -12.28 -7.35
CA TYR A 411 -23.68 -12.02 -6.40
C TYR A 411 -24.70 -11.02 -6.98
N ASN A 412 -25.85 -10.94 -6.33
CA ASN A 412 -26.84 -9.92 -6.64
C ASN A 412 -26.31 -8.53 -6.25
N LYS A 413 -25.98 -8.38 -4.95
CA LYS A 413 -25.32 -7.18 -4.44
C LYS A 413 -24.13 -7.57 -3.58
N THR A 414 -23.07 -6.82 -3.76
CA THR A 414 -21.89 -6.96 -2.89
C THR A 414 -21.61 -5.64 -2.20
N HIS A 415 -21.60 -5.68 -0.89
CA HIS A 415 -21.31 -4.54 -0.03
C HIS A 415 -19.87 -4.65 0.43
N VAL A 416 -19.07 -3.63 0.17
CA VAL A 416 -17.68 -3.52 0.61
C VAL A 416 -17.60 -2.43 1.66
N LEU A 417 -17.14 -2.77 2.86
CA LEU A 417 -16.97 -1.82 3.97
C LEU A 417 -15.51 -1.76 4.37
N ASP A 418 -14.96 -0.55 4.39
CA ASP A 418 -13.63 -0.28 4.94
C ASP A 418 -13.78 0.26 6.37
N PHE A 419 -13.41 -0.54 7.36
CA PHE A 419 -13.55 -0.19 8.78
C PHE A 419 -12.68 1.00 9.20
N ARG A 420 -11.62 1.34 8.44
CA ARG A 420 -10.78 2.52 8.69
C ARG A 420 -11.55 3.82 8.45
N HIS A 421 -12.42 3.82 7.44
CA HIS A 421 -13.15 4.99 6.95
C HIS A 421 -14.60 5.05 7.41
N TYR A 422 -15.20 3.90 7.75
CA TYR A 422 -16.62 3.79 8.05
C TYR A 422 -17.06 4.71 9.21
N ARG A 423 -16.33 4.64 10.34
CA ARG A 423 -16.65 5.49 11.50
C ARG A 423 -16.56 6.99 11.20
N LYS A 424 -15.58 7.38 10.37
CA LYS A 424 -15.42 8.79 9.97
C LYS A 424 -16.59 9.26 9.11
N GLN A 425 -17.09 8.40 8.21
CA GLN A 425 -18.16 8.71 7.27
C GLN A 425 -19.54 8.72 7.95
N TYR A 426 -19.82 7.71 8.79
CA TYR A 426 -21.16 7.47 9.34
C TYR A 426 -21.30 7.84 10.82
N GLY A 427 -20.24 8.22 11.51
CA GLY A 427 -20.24 8.60 12.93
C GLY A 427 -20.28 7.42 13.91
N GLU A 428 -20.43 6.18 13.42
CA GLU A 428 -20.55 4.97 14.24
C GLU A 428 -19.61 3.85 13.74
N ARG A 429 -19.35 2.87 14.59
CA ARG A 429 -18.64 1.65 14.20
C ARG A 429 -19.56 0.73 13.39
N ILE A 430 -18.96 -0.12 12.57
CA ILE A 430 -19.68 -1.16 11.83
C ILE A 430 -20.34 -2.12 12.83
N ASN A 431 -21.66 -2.26 12.76
CA ASN A 431 -22.37 -3.36 13.36
C ASN A 431 -22.68 -4.39 12.24
N ALA A 432 -21.75 -5.32 12.02
CA ALA A 432 -21.85 -6.24 10.89
C ALA A 432 -23.10 -7.12 10.95
N GLN A 433 -23.50 -7.60 12.14
CA GLN A 433 -24.71 -8.42 12.30
C GLN A 433 -25.96 -7.67 11.80
N LYS A 434 -26.19 -6.48 12.35
CA LYS A 434 -27.34 -5.63 11.97
C LYS A 434 -27.27 -5.23 10.49
N TYR A 435 -26.09 -4.86 10.00
CA TYR A 435 -25.90 -4.48 8.61
C TYR A 435 -26.25 -5.61 7.64
N MET A 436 -25.85 -6.84 7.94
CA MET A 436 -26.16 -8.01 7.14
C MET A 436 -27.68 -8.31 7.15
N GLU A 437 -28.34 -8.23 8.30
CA GLU A 437 -29.79 -8.42 8.41
C GLU A 437 -30.57 -7.38 7.56
N GLU A 438 -30.25 -6.10 7.71
CA GLU A 438 -30.92 -5.01 7.00
C GLU A 438 -30.72 -5.07 5.48
N ASN A 439 -29.57 -5.55 5.02
CA ASN A 439 -29.21 -5.63 3.60
C ASN A 439 -29.41 -7.06 3.01
N LYS A 440 -30.03 -7.97 3.76
CA LYS A 440 -30.28 -9.36 3.33
C LYS A 440 -29.02 -10.08 2.83
N ILE A 441 -27.91 -9.88 3.54
CA ILE A 441 -26.62 -10.48 3.22
C ILE A 441 -26.53 -11.84 3.88
N SER A 442 -26.17 -12.86 3.12
CA SER A 442 -26.15 -14.26 3.58
C SER A 442 -24.80 -14.70 4.13
N LYS A 443 -23.70 -14.08 3.73
CA LYS A 443 -22.33 -14.42 4.16
C LYS A 443 -21.41 -13.19 4.10
N MET A 444 -20.31 -13.27 4.87
CA MET A 444 -19.29 -12.23 4.83
C MET A 444 -17.89 -12.82 4.64
N VAL A 445 -17.01 -12.05 4.01
CA VAL A 445 -15.57 -12.36 3.93
C VAL A 445 -14.75 -11.17 4.39
N ILE A 446 -13.75 -11.44 5.21
CA ILE A 446 -12.72 -10.48 5.61
C ILE A 446 -11.51 -10.75 4.73
N ILE A 447 -11.00 -9.72 4.05
CA ILE A 447 -9.86 -9.82 3.15
C ILE A 447 -8.82 -8.80 3.57
N GLY A 448 -7.60 -9.26 3.87
CA GLY A 448 -6.54 -8.33 4.22
C GLY A 448 -5.26 -8.99 4.72
N ASN A 449 -4.26 -8.16 4.93
CA ASN A 449 -2.99 -8.51 5.54
C ASN A 449 -3.03 -8.31 7.06
N ILE A 450 -1.93 -8.54 7.75
CA ILE A 450 -1.85 -8.39 9.21
C ILE A 450 -2.20 -6.96 9.67
N SER A 451 -1.72 -5.94 8.98
CA SER A 451 -2.02 -4.53 9.31
C SER A 451 -3.46 -4.12 9.03
N SER A 452 -4.18 -4.86 8.17
CA SER A 452 -5.60 -4.66 7.91
C SER A 452 -6.50 -5.26 8.98
N LEU A 453 -6.03 -6.24 9.73
CA LEU A 453 -6.83 -7.00 10.71
C LEU A 453 -6.70 -6.45 12.13
N GLY A 454 -5.64 -5.72 12.41
CA GLY A 454 -5.38 -5.21 13.73
C GLY A 454 -4.16 -4.30 13.81
N TYR A 455 -3.68 -4.07 15.01
CA TYR A 455 -2.52 -3.22 15.27
C TYR A 455 -1.56 -3.87 16.27
N ARG A 456 -0.30 -3.48 16.16
CA ARG A 456 0.78 -3.94 17.03
C ARG A 456 0.97 -2.97 18.18
N ILE A 457 1.02 -3.49 19.39
CA ILE A 457 1.38 -2.74 20.60
C ILE A 457 2.80 -3.15 20.95
N ASN A 458 3.74 -2.21 20.97
CA ASN A 458 5.11 -2.49 21.43
C ASN A 458 5.07 -2.90 22.91
N LYS A 459 5.77 -3.98 23.23
CA LYS A 459 5.95 -4.46 24.60
C LYS A 459 6.95 -3.61 25.36
#